data_2fdde7bdf68b3c28b8cdb071ebcca777
#
_entry.id   2fdde7bdf68b3c28b8cdb071ebcca777
#
_cell.length_a   1.000
_cell.length_b   1.000
_cell.length_c   1.000
_cell.angle_alpha   90.00
_cell.angle_beta   90.00
_cell.angle_gamma   90.00
#
_symmetry.space_group_name_H-M   'P 1'
#
loop_
_entity.id
_entity.type
_entity.pdbx_description
1 polymer ?
#
loop_
_entity_poly.entity_id
_entity_poly.type
_entity_poly.pdbx_seq_one_letter_code
_entity_poly.pdbx_strand_id
1 'polypeptide(L)'
;MISVQLPLAFLLTNPDGSPMSPMELFHAGKVIMWPILIVSFLMITVAVERVIFIIRENSRRQPELVDKMLERVEANDVNGAVELGKKSDDFVARILVYALSHKEHSLANAFTRAANQEMQRFSQGLPTLDTCITAAPLLGLLGTVTGMMGTFAALNTGSGDIADASSKITGGVAEALIATMCGLGIAITGLLPFNYMNARVEEARHEVEDASNSLEIIINKSASNQAR
;
A
#
# COMPACT_ATOMS: atom_id res chain seq x y z
N MET A 1 -32.71 -5.23 -14.12
CA MET A 1 -31.27 -5.37 -14.09
C MET A 1 -30.69 -4.36 -15.04
N ILE A 2 -30.31 -3.19 -14.51
CA ILE A 2 -29.66 -2.13 -15.30
C ILE A 2 -28.20 -2.54 -15.39
N SER A 3 -27.79 -3.03 -16.55
CA SER A 3 -26.37 -3.24 -16.86
C SER A 3 -25.69 -1.87 -16.88
N VAL A 4 -25.01 -1.54 -15.81
CA VAL A 4 -24.01 -0.47 -15.81
C VAL A 4 -22.83 -0.98 -16.63
N GLN A 5 -22.99 -0.99 -17.95
CA GLN A 5 -21.85 -1.09 -18.84
C GLN A 5 -21.12 0.24 -18.73
N LEU A 6 -19.98 0.19 -18.06
CA LEU A 6 -19.12 1.36 -17.82
C LEU A 6 -18.89 2.09 -19.16
N PRO A 7 -19.02 3.43 -19.17
CA PRO A 7 -18.73 4.25 -20.35
C PRO A 7 -17.27 4.15 -20.82
N LEU A 8 -16.40 3.49 -20.07
CA LEU A 8 -15.03 3.17 -20.48
C LEU A 8 -14.96 2.25 -21.73
N ALA A 9 -15.94 1.39 -21.95
CA ALA A 9 -15.96 0.53 -23.13
C ALA A 9 -16.11 1.34 -24.43
N PHE A 10 -16.75 2.51 -24.39
CA PHE A 10 -16.94 3.37 -25.56
C PHE A 10 -15.64 4.12 -25.96
N LEU A 11 -14.73 4.36 -25.01
CA LEU A 11 -13.46 5.07 -25.23
C LEU A 11 -12.34 4.15 -25.75
N LEU A 12 -12.54 2.83 -25.71
CA LEU A 12 -11.55 1.80 -26.02
C LEU A 12 -12.06 0.88 -27.16
N THR A 13 -12.69 1.45 -28.16
CA THR A 13 -13.17 0.68 -29.33
C THR A 13 -12.28 0.93 -30.54
N ASN A 14 -11.98 -0.15 -31.25
CA ASN A 14 -11.38 -0.12 -32.56
C ASN A 14 -12.29 0.61 -33.58
N PRO A 15 -11.78 1.04 -34.75
CA PRO A 15 -12.59 1.64 -35.79
C PRO A 15 -13.79 0.80 -36.27
N ASP A 16 -13.74 -0.51 -36.03
CA ASP A 16 -14.81 -1.48 -36.32
C ASP A 16 -15.82 -1.66 -35.19
N GLY A 17 -15.72 -0.86 -34.11
CA GLY A 17 -16.62 -0.89 -32.95
C GLY A 17 -16.34 -2.01 -31.96
N SER A 18 -15.31 -2.84 -32.15
CA SER A 18 -14.89 -3.86 -31.19
C SER A 18 -14.09 -3.24 -30.04
N PRO A 19 -14.19 -3.76 -28.80
CA PRO A 19 -13.36 -3.29 -27.69
C PRO A 19 -11.89 -3.61 -27.96
N MET A 20 -11.00 -2.63 -27.77
CA MET A 20 -9.56 -2.84 -27.85
C MET A 20 -9.10 -3.87 -26.83
N SER A 21 -8.31 -4.83 -27.25
CA SER A 21 -7.67 -5.80 -26.35
C SER A 21 -6.55 -5.11 -25.54
N PRO A 22 -6.20 -5.62 -24.32
CA PRO A 22 -5.08 -5.09 -23.55
C PRO A 22 -3.75 -5.08 -24.34
N MET A 23 -3.55 -6.02 -25.25
CA MET A 23 -2.37 -6.09 -26.11
C MET A 23 -2.36 -4.96 -27.15
N GLU A 24 -3.51 -4.65 -27.74
CA GLU A 24 -3.64 -3.54 -28.70
C GLU A 24 -3.41 -2.20 -27.99
N LEU A 25 -3.95 -2.01 -26.78
CA LEU A 25 -3.66 -0.85 -25.94
C LEU A 25 -2.16 -0.69 -25.65
N PHE A 26 -1.49 -1.80 -25.33
CA PHE A 26 -0.06 -1.81 -25.09
C PHE A 26 0.74 -1.39 -26.33
N HIS A 27 0.40 -1.93 -27.49
CA HIS A 27 1.05 -1.56 -28.76
C HIS A 27 0.75 -0.13 -29.19
N ALA A 28 -0.48 0.35 -28.93
CA ALA A 28 -0.87 1.73 -29.26
C ALA A 28 -0.11 2.78 -28.44
N GLY A 29 0.26 2.51 -27.18
CA GLY A 29 1.00 3.45 -26.34
C GLY A 29 2.53 3.34 -26.49
N LYS A 30 3.04 2.49 -27.39
CA LYS A 30 4.45 2.38 -27.77
C LYS A 30 5.44 2.27 -26.58
N VAL A 31 6.56 3.01 -26.63
CA VAL A 31 7.71 2.88 -25.70
C VAL A 31 7.32 3.21 -24.25
N ILE A 32 6.43 4.18 -24.01
CA ILE A 32 6.06 4.60 -22.65
C ILE A 32 5.25 3.54 -21.89
N MET A 33 4.63 2.60 -22.61
CA MET A 33 3.89 1.51 -21.96
C MET A 33 4.78 0.54 -21.19
N TRP A 34 6.06 0.41 -21.53
CA TRP A 34 6.99 -0.43 -20.79
C TRP A 34 7.23 0.03 -19.35
N PRO A 35 7.63 1.30 -19.08
CA PRO A 35 7.69 1.80 -17.72
C PRO A 35 6.36 1.69 -16.95
N ILE A 36 5.24 1.99 -17.60
CA ILE A 36 3.91 1.88 -16.99
C ILE A 36 3.60 0.43 -16.60
N LEU A 37 3.93 -0.53 -17.44
CA LEU A 37 3.75 -1.95 -17.16
C LEU A 37 4.62 -2.43 -15.99
N ILE A 38 5.88 -1.99 -15.92
CA ILE A 38 6.78 -2.32 -14.81
C ILE A 38 6.22 -1.78 -13.49
N VAL A 39 5.78 -0.52 -13.47
CA VAL A 39 5.18 0.09 -12.28
C VAL A 39 3.89 -0.62 -11.88
N SER A 40 3.04 -0.98 -12.84
CA SER A 40 1.81 -1.73 -12.60
C SER A 40 2.10 -3.11 -11.98
N PHE A 41 3.05 -3.84 -12.54
CA PHE A 41 3.44 -5.15 -12.03
C PHE A 41 4.00 -5.08 -10.61
N LEU A 42 4.89 -4.11 -10.36
CA LEU A 42 5.46 -3.87 -9.04
C LEU A 42 4.37 -3.52 -8.02
N MET A 43 3.45 -2.61 -8.39
CA MET A 43 2.34 -2.19 -7.56
C MET A 43 1.44 -3.38 -7.17
N ILE A 44 1.03 -4.20 -8.16
CA ILE A 44 0.17 -5.36 -7.90
C ILE A 44 0.89 -6.36 -7.00
N THR A 45 2.16 -6.65 -7.27
CA THR A 45 2.95 -7.59 -6.47
C THR A 45 3.04 -7.16 -5.01
N VAL A 46 3.39 -5.89 -4.76
CA VAL A 46 3.47 -5.34 -3.41
C VAL A 46 2.10 -5.30 -2.74
N ALA A 47 1.05 -4.87 -3.47
CA ALA A 47 -0.30 -4.80 -2.93
C ALA A 47 -0.80 -6.18 -2.49
N VAL A 48 -0.66 -7.21 -3.33
CA VAL A 48 -1.11 -8.57 -3.02
C VAL A 48 -0.33 -9.14 -1.84
N GLU A 49 1.00 -9.03 -1.85
CA GLU A 49 1.85 -9.51 -0.75
C GLU A 49 1.43 -8.88 0.58
N ARG A 50 1.23 -7.57 0.59
CA ARG A 50 0.91 -6.82 1.81
C ARG A 50 -0.50 -7.03 2.32
N VAL A 51 -1.47 -7.10 1.44
CA VAL A 51 -2.85 -7.43 1.83
C VAL A 51 -2.90 -8.82 2.46
N ILE A 52 -2.22 -9.81 1.88
CA ILE A 52 -2.12 -11.17 2.45
C ILE A 52 -1.44 -11.13 3.84
N PHE A 53 -0.35 -10.37 3.98
CA PHE A 53 0.34 -10.19 5.26
C PHE A 53 -0.60 -9.63 6.34
N ILE A 54 -1.32 -8.55 6.04
CA ILE A 54 -2.23 -7.90 6.99
C ILE A 54 -3.39 -8.81 7.38
N ILE A 55 -4.01 -9.49 6.41
CA ILE A 55 -5.10 -10.44 6.69
C ILE A 55 -4.60 -11.56 7.61
N ARG A 56 -3.40 -12.07 7.36
CA ARG A 56 -2.79 -13.13 8.16
C ARG A 56 -2.46 -12.67 9.58
N GLU A 57 -1.91 -11.47 9.74
CA GLU A 57 -1.58 -10.91 11.04
C GLU A 57 -2.86 -10.60 11.85
N ASN A 58 -3.89 -10.05 11.19
CA ASN A 58 -5.19 -9.82 11.83
C ASN A 58 -5.88 -11.12 12.29
N SER A 59 -5.74 -12.20 11.52
CA SER A 59 -6.29 -13.52 11.92
C SER A 59 -5.57 -14.14 13.13
N ARG A 60 -4.40 -13.63 13.50
CA ARG A 60 -3.61 -14.10 14.65
C ARG A 60 -3.82 -13.27 15.90
N ARG A 61 -4.67 -12.23 15.81
CA ARG A 61 -4.97 -11.38 16.96
C ARG A 61 -5.68 -12.17 18.07
N GLN A 62 -5.18 -12.00 19.29
CA GLN A 62 -5.68 -12.63 20.49
C GLN A 62 -5.79 -11.59 21.63
N PRO A 63 -6.73 -10.62 21.55
CA PRO A 63 -6.84 -9.55 22.54
C PRO A 63 -7.07 -10.09 23.96
N GLU A 64 -7.89 -11.13 24.11
CA GLU A 64 -8.12 -11.77 25.41
C GLU A 64 -6.83 -12.31 26.07
N LEU A 65 -5.86 -12.73 25.25
CA LEU A 65 -4.57 -13.21 25.77
C LEU A 65 -3.73 -12.04 26.22
N VAL A 66 -3.76 -10.92 25.50
CA VAL A 66 -3.06 -9.68 25.87
C VAL A 66 -3.61 -9.17 27.22
N ASP A 67 -4.93 -9.14 27.39
CA ASP A 67 -5.57 -8.76 28.67
C ASP A 67 -5.12 -9.65 29.80
N LYS A 68 -5.12 -10.96 29.62
CA LYS A 68 -4.62 -11.92 30.62
C LYS A 68 -3.13 -11.75 30.94
N MET A 69 -2.33 -11.34 29.98
CA MET A 69 -0.91 -11.00 30.23
C MET A 69 -0.81 -9.77 31.13
N LEU A 70 -1.58 -8.72 30.85
CA LEU A 70 -1.61 -7.49 31.66
C LEU A 70 -2.13 -7.77 33.09
N GLU A 71 -3.18 -8.57 33.25
CA GLU A 71 -3.66 -9.01 34.57
C GLU A 71 -2.59 -9.74 35.39
N ARG A 72 -1.80 -10.63 34.76
CA ARG A 72 -0.68 -11.28 35.44
C ARG A 72 0.42 -10.33 35.84
N VAL A 73 0.73 -9.34 34.98
CA VAL A 73 1.70 -8.30 35.36
C VAL A 73 1.18 -7.49 36.55
N GLU A 74 -0.11 -7.16 36.62
CA GLU A 74 -0.73 -6.48 37.75
C GLU A 74 -0.65 -7.34 39.06
N ALA A 75 -0.80 -8.66 38.92
CA ALA A 75 -0.62 -9.62 40.01
C ALA A 75 0.85 -9.87 40.41
N ASN A 76 1.79 -9.13 39.79
CA ASN A 76 3.24 -9.28 40.00
C ASN A 76 3.85 -10.61 39.48
N ASP A 77 3.08 -11.37 38.67
CA ASP A 77 3.53 -12.61 38.02
C ASP A 77 4.06 -12.34 36.61
N VAL A 78 5.19 -11.62 36.53
CA VAL A 78 5.82 -11.26 35.26
C VAL A 78 6.27 -12.48 34.47
N ASN A 79 6.78 -13.51 35.14
CA ASN A 79 7.25 -14.72 34.45
C ASN A 79 6.08 -15.48 33.83
N GLY A 80 4.96 -15.60 34.52
CA GLY A 80 3.76 -16.22 33.99
C GLY A 80 3.16 -15.43 32.82
N ALA A 81 3.24 -14.09 32.82
CA ALA A 81 2.84 -13.26 31.70
C ALA A 81 3.71 -13.51 30.45
N VAL A 82 5.05 -13.58 30.63
CA VAL A 82 6.00 -13.87 29.55
C VAL A 82 5.79 -15.27 28.96
N GLU A 83 5.58 -16.28 29.82
CA GLU A 83 5.30 -17.66 29.35
C GLU A 83 4.00 -17.76 28.56
N LEU A 84 2.96 -17.03 28.99
CA LEU A 84 1.69 -16.97 28.30
C LEU A 84 1.87 -16.31 26.91
N GLY A 85 2.54 -15.18 26.85
CA GLY A 85 2.77 -14.44 25.60
C GLY A 85 3.66 -15.17 24.59
N LYS A 86 4.63 -15.97 25.04
CA LYS A 86 5.48 -16.78 24.14
C LYS A 86 4.71 -17.83 23.34
N LYS A 87 3.53 -18.20 23.77
CA LYS A 87 2.64 -19.17 23.08
C LYS A 87 1.75 -18.52 22.02
N SER A 88 1.75 -17.21 21.93
CA SER A 88 0.92 -16.42 21.04
C SER A 88 1.71 -15.86 19.85
N ASP A 89 1.04 -15.86 18.71
CA ASP A 89 1.55 -15.20 17.50
C ASP A 89 1.09 -13.72 17.39
N ASP A 90 0.35 -13.21 18.37
CA ASP A 90 -0.18 -11.85 18.41
C ASP A 90 0.98 -10.84 18.52
N PHE A 91 0.96 -9.78 17.68
CA PHE A 91 2.04 -8.80 17.64
C PHE A 91 2.13 -7.95 18.91
N VAL A 92 1.00 -7.65 19.58
CA VAL A 92 1.01 -6.93 20.86
C VAL A 92 1.58 -7.83 21.97
N ALA A 93 1.23 -9.12 21.97
CA ALA A 93 1.82 -10.06 22.90
C ALA A 93 3.35 -10.19 22.71
N ARG A 94 3.83 -10.21 21.47
CA ARG A 94 5.28 -10.19 21.17
C ARG A 94 5.98 -8.95 21.73
N ILE A 95 5.36 -7.77 21.59
CA ILE A 95 5.88 -6.51 22.13
C ILE A 95 5.98 -6.60 23.67
N LEU A 96 4.90 -7.05 24.32
CA LEU A 96 4.86 -7.21 25.77
C LEU A 96 5.89 -8.21 26.27
N VAL A 97 6.04 -9.37 25.62
CA VAL A 97 7.05 -10.38 25.96
C VAL A 97 8.45 -9.80 25.88
N TYR A 98 8.75 -9.05 24.82
CA TYR A 98 10.06 -8.41 24.67
C TYR A 98 10.31 -7.37 25.77
N ALA A 99 9.34 -6.50 26.02
CA ALA A 99 9.43 -5.46 27.04
C ALA A 99 9.64 -6.05 28.45
N LEU A 100 8.81 -7.02 28.83
CA LEU A 100 8.87 -7.68 30.14
C LEU A 100 10.15 -8.50 30.34
N SER A 101 10.71 -9.08 29.27
CA SER A 101 11.97 -9.83 29.32
C SER A 101 13.21 -8.94 29.48
N HIS A 102 13.11 -7.65 29.14
CA HIS A 102 14.22 -6.69 29.18
C HIS A 102 13.99 -5.56 30.20
N LYS A 103 13.17 -5.80 31.23
CA LYS A 103 12.78 -4.80 32.24
C LYS A 103 13.93 -4.21 33.04
N GLU A 104 15.09 -4.90 33.12
CA GLU A 104 16.23 -4.51 33.96
C GLU A 104 16.85 -3.17 33.56
N HIS A 105 16.76 -2.75 32.32
CA HIS A 105 17.38 -1.52 31.81
C HIS A 105 16.38 -0.36 31.72
N SER A 106 15.20 -0.55 31.20
CA SER A 106 14.04 0.35 31.15
C SER A 106 12.92 -0.32 30.39
N LEU A 107 11.84 -0.63 31.08
CA LEU A 107 10.68 -1.27 30.46
C LEU A 107 10.08 -0.41 29.35
N ALA A 108 9.95 0.90 29.57
CA ALA A 108 9.42 1.84 28.58
C ALA A 108 10.27 1.87 27.30
N ASN A 109 11.60 1.90 27.42
CA ASN A 109 12.48 1.87 26.26
C ASN A 109 12.43 0.53 25.52
N ALA A 110 12.35 -0.58 26.24
CA ALA A 110 12.23 -1.92 25.67
C ALA A 110 10.89 -2.06 24.91
N PHE A 111 9.79 -1.57 25.50
CA PHE A 111 8.47 -1.54 24.85
C PHE A 111 8.50 -0.70 23.58
N THR A 112 8.97 0.54 23.65
CA THR A 112 9.06 1.46 22.51
C THR A 112 9.90 0.86 21.37
N ARG A 113 11.00 0.21 21.69
CA ARG A 113 11.85 -0.47 20.69
C ARG A 113 11.10 -1.60 19.99
N ALA A 114 10.43 -2.46 20.75
CA ALA A 114 9.67 -3.57 20.20
C ALA A 114 8.48 -3.08 19.38
N ALA A 115 7.76 -2.08 19.89
CA ALA A 115 6.64 -1.43 19.19
C ALA A 115 7.07 -0.85 17.84
N ASN A 116 8.16 -0.08 17.81
CA ASN A 116 8.67 0.48 16.56
C ASN A 116 9.08 -0.60 15.56
N GLN A 117 9.67 -1.70 16.03
CA GLN A 117 10.05 -2.82 15.16
C GLN A 117 8.82 -3.50 14.54
N GLU A 118 7.76 -3.75 15.31
CA GLU A 118 6.53 -4.31 14.79
C GLU A 118 5.81 -3.33 13.85
N MET A 119 5.70 -2.04 14.21
CA MET A 119 5.09 -1.03 13.34
C MET A 119 5.84 -0.85 12.02
N GLN A 120 7.17 -0.98 12.02
CA GLN A 120 7.96 -0.98 10.79
C GLN A 120 7.61 -2.18 9.90
N ARG A 121 7.30 -3.35 10.47
CA ARG A 121 6.83 -4.52 9.70
C ARG A 121 5.46 -4.27 9.06
N PHE A 122 4.54 -3.64 9.78
CA PHE A 122 3.21 -3.29 9.26
C PHE A 122 3.28 -2.25 8.14
N SER A 123 4.12 -1.22 8.28
CA SER A 123 4.27 -0.15 7.29
C SER A 123 5.17 -0.53 6.10
N GLN A 124 5.83 -1.66 6.15
CA GLN A 124 6.69 -2.13 5.05
C GLN A 124 5.87 -2.27 3.76
N GLY A 125 6.41 -1.81 2.64
CA GLY A 125 5.75 -1.83 1.33
C GLY A 125 4.83 -0.63 1.05
N LEU A 126 4.31 0.07 2.07
CA LEU A 126 3.51 1.28 1.89
C LEU A 126 4.24 2.38 1.09
N PRO A 127 5.50 2.73 1.42
CA PRO A 127 6.24 3.73 0.64
C PRO A 127 6.44 3.33 -0.83
N THR A 128 6.64 2.03 -1.09
CA THR A 128 6.78 1.53 -2.47
C THR A 128 5.46 1.65 -3.22
N LEU A 129 4.35 1.29 -2.57
CA LEU A 129 3.01 1.38 -3.16
C LEU A 129 2.64 2.84 -3.45
N ASP A 130 2.90 3.75 -2.51
CA ASP A 130 2.70 5.19 -2.67
C ASP A 130 3.50 5.75 -3.86
N THR A 131 4.77 5.36 -3.98
CA THR A 131 5.61 5.73 -5.11
C THR A 131 5.04 5.22 -6.44
N CYS A 132 4.54 3.99 -6.49
CA CYS A 132 3.93 3.44 -7.71
C CYS A 132 2.65 4.19 -8.09
N ILE A 133 1.79 4.50 -7.12
CA ILE A 133 0.54 5.24 -7.32
C ILE A 133 0.80 6.64 -7.85
N THR A 134 1.83 7.32 -7.34
CA THR A 134 2.18 8.67 -7.78
C THR A 134 2.95 8.67 -9.11
N ALA A 135 3.82 7.69 -9.34
CA ALA A 135 4.61 7.59 -10.56
C ALA A 135 3.77 7.20 -11.79
N ALA A 136 2.74 6.37 -11.63
CA ALA A 136 1.94 5.88 -12.75
C ALA A 136 1.26 7.02 -13.56
N PRO A 137 0.57 8.01 -12.95
CA PRO A 137 0.03 9.15 -13.68
C PRO A 137 1.11 10.04 -14.31
N LEU A 138 2.25 10.21 -13.63
CA LEU A 138 3.36 11.00 -14.16
C LEU A 138 3.98 10.36 -15.40
N LEU A 139 4.09 9.03 -15.42
CA LEU A 139 4.51 8.30 -16.61
C LEU A 139 3.46 8.42 -17.74
N GLY A 140 2.18 8.39 -17.41
CA GLY A 140 1.11 8.66 -18.37
C GLY A 140 1.21 10.07 -18.96
N LEU A 141 1.43 11.09 -18.11
CA LEU A 141 1.66 12.47 -18.56
C LEU A 141 2.92 12.59 -19.43
N LEU A 142 4.00 11.91 -19.06
CA LEU A 142 5.21 11.85 -19.89
C LEU A 142 4.89 11.25 -21.26
N GLY A 143 3.99 10.27 -21.33
CA GLY A 143 3.49 9.70 -22.57
C GLY A 143 2.79 10.73 -23.46
N THR A 144 2.01 11.65 -22.89
CA THR A 144 1.39 12.72 -23.71
C THR A 144 2.43 13.69 -24.26
N VAL A 145 3.40 14.08 -23.48
CA VAL A 145 4.45 14.99 -23.93
C VAL A 145 5.29 14.35 -25.04
N THR A 146 5.74 13.11 -24.84
CA THR A 146 6.55 12.41 -25.84
C THR A 146 5.78 12.09 -27.12
N GLY A 147 4.49 11.70 -27.01
CA GLY A 147 3.60 11.45 -28.15
C GLY A 147 3.39 12.70 -28.99
N MET A 148 3.09 13.84 -28.36
CA MET A 148 2.95 15.12 -29.07
C MET A 148 4.25 15.59 -29.68
N MET A 149 5.37 15.47 -28.99
CA MET A 149 6.70 15.81 -29.55
C MET A 149 7.03 14.97 -30.79
N GLY A 150 6.74 13.67 -30.76
CA GLY A 150 6.89 12.78 -31.92
C GLY A 150 6.03 13.19 -33.10
N THR A 151 4.79 13.62 -32.82
CA THR A 151 3.85 14.13 -33.86
C THR A 151 4.41 15.38 -34.54
N PHE A 152 4.85 16.36 -33.76
CA PHE A 152 5.43 17.60 -34.32
C PHE A 152 6.73 17.35 -35.09
N ALA A 153 7.58 16.44 -34.63
CA ALA A 153 8.79 16.04 -35.37
C ALA A 153 8.43 15.40 -36.72
N ALA A 154 7.41 14.56 -36.78
CA ALA A 154 6.97 13.90 -38.01
C ALA A 154 6.32 14.87 -39.02
N LEU A 155 5.73 15.97 -38.55
CA LEU A 155 5.19 17.02 -39.42
C LEU A 155 6.30 17.81 -40.09
N ASN A 156 7.42 18.05 -39.41
CA ASN A 156 8.57 18.84 -39.91
C ASN A 156 9.34 18.11 -41.04
N THR A 157 9.18 16.77 -41.13
CA THR A 157 9.85 15.94 -42.15
C THR A 157 8.92 15.49 -43.28
N GLY A 158 7.62 15.87 -43.24
CA GLY A 158 6.60 15.41 -44.19
C GLY A 158 6.50 16.29 -45.46
N SER A 159 6.13 15.66 -46.56
CA SER A 159 5.88 16.29 -47.89
C SER A 159 4.50 16.94 -47.90
N GLY A 160 4.31 18.09 -47.31
CA GLY A 160 3.25 19.09 -47.55
C GLY A 160 1.76 18.67 -47.76
N ASP A 161 1.43 17.39 -47.66
CA ASP A 161 0.05 16.93 -47.83
C ASP A 161 -0.73 17.08 -46.51
N ILE A 162 -1.81 17.90 -46.55
CA ILE A 162 -2.62 18.24 -45.36
C ILE A 162 -3.34 17.02 -44.82
N ALA A 163 -3.73 16.07 -45.65
CA ALA A 163 -4.42 14.85 -45.22
C ALA A 163 -3.48 13.94 -44.42
N ASP A 164 -2.26 13.74 -44.87
CA ASP A 164 -1.23 12.97 -44.16
C ASP A 164 -0.82 13.62 -42.84
N ALA A 165 -0.71 14.96 -42.82
CA ALA A 165 -0.43 15.71 -41.62
C ALA A 165 -1.52 15.54 -40.55
N SER A 166 -2.78 15.66 -40.95
CA SER A 166 -3.95 15.48 -40.08
C SER A 166 -4.02 14.06 -39.47
N SER A 167 -3.76 13.03 -40.28
CA SER A 167 -3.73 11.64 -39.81
C SER A 167 -2.64 11.38 -38.78
N LYS A 168 -1.43 11.91 -39.02
CA LYS A 168 -0.29 11.80 -38.08
C LYS A 168 -0.56 12.51 -36.75
N ILE A 169 -1.17 13.70 -36.78
CA ILE A 169 -1.55 14.44 -35.57
C ILE A 169 -2.58 13.63 -34.77
N THR A 170 -3.63 13.17 -35.41
CA THR A 170 -4.71 12.42 -34.75
C THR A 170 -4.16 11.13 -34.12
N GLY A 171 -3.31 10.39 -34.81
CA GLY A 171 -2.68 9.18 -34.31
C GLY A 171 -1.79 9.41 -33.09
N GLY A 172 -0.93 10.44 -33.13
CA GLY A 172 -0.04 10.76 -32.02
C GLY A 172 -0.78 11.29 -30.78
N VAL A 173 -1.86 12.04 -30.96
CA VAL A 173 -2.72 12.49 -29.85
C VAL A 173 -3.44 11.29 -29.23
N ALA A 174 -3.98 10.39 -30.04
CA ALA A 174 -4.64 9.17 -29.54
C ALA A 174 -3.69 8.29 -28.71
N GLU A 175 -2.48 8.07 -29.22
CA GLU A 175 -1.40 7.36 -28.50
C GLU A 175 -1.10 7.99 -27.14
N ALA A 176 -0.96 9.30 -27.10
CA ALA A 176 -0.68 10.06 -25.90
C ALA A 176 -1.78 9.92 -24.85
N LEU A 177 -3.05 9.99 -25.27
CA LEU A 177 -4.21 9.85 -24.37
C LEU A 177 -4.34 8.43 -23.78
N ILE A 178 -4.03 7.40 -24.57
CA ILE A 178 -4.02 6.00 -24.08
C ILE A 178 -3.03 5.82 -22.93
N ALA A 179 -1.81 6.34 -23.07
CA ALA A 179 -0.80 6.25 -22.02
C ALA A 179 -1.26 6.91 -20.71
N THR A 180 -1.89 8.09 -20.80
CA THR A 180 -2.40 8.81 -19.62
C THR A 180 -3.55 8.05 -18.97
N MET A 181 -4.47 7.54 -19.77
CA MET A 181 -5.61 6.74 -19.27
C MET A 181 -5.10 5.49 -18.53
N CYS A 182 -4.11 4.77 -19.07
CA CYS A 182 -3.50 3.61 -18.42
C CYS A 182 -2.84 4.01 -17.10
N GLY A 183 -2.05 5.09 -17.09
CA GLY A 183 -1.38 5.57 -15.88
C GLY A 183 -2.36 5.95 -14.76
N LEU A 184 -3.44 6.66 -15.09
CA LEU A 184 -4.51 7.00 -14.15
C LEU A 184 -5.27 5.77 -13.67
N GLY A 185 -5.59 4.84 -14.55
CA GLY A 185 -6.29 3.60 -14.21
C GLY A 185 -5.50 2.77 -13.18
N ILE A 186 -4.19 2.64 -13.38
CA ILE A 186 -3.28 1.97 -12.45
C ILE A 186 -3.27 2.67 -11.10
N ALA A 187 -3.13 4.00 -11.07
CA ALA A 187 -3.11 4.77 -9.83
C ALA A 187 -4.41 4.61 -9.03
N ILE A 188 -5.57 4.73 -9.68
CA ILE A 188 -6.87 4.57 -9.02
C ILE A 188 -7.03 3.16 -8.44
N THR A 189 -6.61 2.13 -9.18
CA THR A 189 -6.66 0.75 -8.70
C THR A 189 -5.74 0.53 -7.50
N GLY A 190 -4.56 1.15 -7.49
CA GLY A 190 -3.59 1.08 -6.39
C GLY A 190 -4.01 1.80 -5.12
N LEU A 191 -4.84 2.86 -5.23
CA LEU A 191 -5.34 3.61 -4.08
C LEU A 191 -6.20 2.76 -3.14
N LEU A 192 -6.95 1.78 -3.66
CA LEU A 192 -7.82 0.94 -2.84
C LEU A 192 -7.01 0.09 -1.83
N PRO A 193 -6.05 -0.76 -2.25
CA PRO A 193 -5.23 -1.51 -1.30
C PRO A 193 -4.37 -0.59 -0.43
N PHE A 194 -3.86 0.53 -0.95
CA PHE A 194 -3.07 1.48 -0.19
C PHE A 194 -3.85 2.08 1.00
N ASN A 195 -5.07 2.57 0.76
CA ASN A 195 -5.91 3.12 1.82
C ASN A 195 -6.33 2.05 2.84
N TYR A 196 -6.64 0.83 2.37
CA TYR A 196 -6.92 -0.29 3.27
C TYR A 196 -5.74 -0.60 4.19
N MET A 197 -4.53 -0.66 3.63
CA MET A 197 -3.31 -0.92 4.41
C MET A 197 -3.02 0.19 5.42
N ASN A 198 -3.14 1.46 5.02
CA ASN A 198 -2.96 2.59 5.92
C ASN A 198 -3.92 2.53 7.12
N ALA A 199 -5.21 2.24 6.87
CA ALA A 199 -6.18 2.10 7.93
C ALA A 199 -5.81 0.97 8.92
N ARG A 200 -5.31 -0.16 8.42
CA ARG A 200 -4.87 -1.30 9.26
C ARG A 200 -3.58 -1.01 10.04
N VAL A 201 -2.65 -0.27 9.46
CA VAL A 201 -1.45 0.18 10.19
C VAL A 201 -1.82 1.11 11.33
N GLU A 202 -2.77 2.01 11.11
CA GLU A 202 -3.22 2.95 12.15
C GLU A 202 -3.98 2.22 13.28
N GLU A 203 -4.85 1.27 12.94
CA GLU A 203 -5.51 0.40 13.91
C GLU A 203 -4.49 -0.36 14.78
N ALA A 204 -3.49 -0.98 14.16
CA ALA A 204 -2.42 -1.67 14.89
C ALA A 204 -1.61 -0.72 15.79
N ARG A 205 -1.40 0.53 15.36
CA ARG A 205 -0.74 1.56 16.18
C ARG A 205 -1.55 1.89 17.43
N HIS A 206 -2.86 2.09 17.30
CA HIS A 206 -3.74 2.33 18.45
C HIS A 206 -3.73 1.18 19.45
N GLU A 207 -3.78 -0.07 18.97
CA GLU A 207 -3.71 -1.24 19.85
C GLU A 207 -2.38 -1.30 20.64
N VAL A 208 -1.27 -0.91 20.01
CA VAL A 208 0.03 -0.84 20.69
C VAL A 208 0.07 0.29 21.72
N GLU A 209 -0.50 1.45 21.39
CA GLU A 209 -0.61 2.58 22.31
C GLU A 209 -1.48 2.23 23.53
N ASP A 210 -2.61 1.56 23.34
CA ASP A 210 -3.48 1.11 24.41
C ASP A 210 -2.78 0.10 25.33
N ALA A 211 -2.03 -0.84 24.78
CA ALA A 211 -1.23 -1.78 25.57
C ALA A 211 -0.10 -1.07 26.35
N SER A 212 0.53 -0.05 25.75
CA SER A 212 1.54 0.79 26.42
C SER A 212 0.96 1.53 27.62
N ASN A 213 -0.17 2.20 27.42
CA ASN A 213 -0.84 2.95 28.47
C ASN A 213 -1.30 2.04 29.63
N SER A 214 -1.86 0.87 29.29
CA SER A 214 -2.26 -0.12 30.29
C SER A 214 -1.07 -0.62 31.11
N LEU A 215 0.05 -0.93 30.46
CA LEU A 215 1.27 -1.36 31.12
C LEU A 215 1.84 -0.27 32.04
N GLU A 216 1.83 0.99 31.62
CA GLU A 216 2.31 2.12 32.41
C GLU A 216 1.45 2.34 33.67
N ILE A 217 0.13 2.26 33.56
CA ILE A 217 -0.81 2.36 34.69
C ILE A 217 -0.52 1.24 35.73
N ILE A 218 -0.33 0.01 35.28
CA ILE A 218 -0.03 -1.15 36.14
C ILE A 218 1.28 -0.93 36.91
N ILE A 219 2.32 -0.46 36.23
CA ILE A 219 3.64 -0.21 36.85
C ILE A 219 3.57 0.90 37.89
N ASN A 220 2.94 2.01 37.55
CA ASN A 220 2.79 3.14 38.47
C ASN A 220 1.99 2.74 39.72
N LYS A 221 0.95 1.90 39.57
CA LYS A 221 0.19 1.35 40.69
C LYS A 221 1.03 0.43 41.58
N SER A 222 1.85 -0.46 40.99
CA SER A 222 2.73 -1.35 41.73
C SER A 222 3.82 -0.59 42.49
N ALA A 223 4.43 0.44 41.88
CA ALA A 223 5.40 1.31 42.53
C ALA A 223 4.81 2.08 43.73
N SER A 224 3.59 2.59 43.57
CA SER A 224 2.87 3.29 44.67
C SER A 224 2.53 2.38 45.84
N ASN A 225 2.24 1.10 45.59
CA ASN A 225 1.94 0.10 46.63
C ASN A 225 3.21 -0.38 47.38
N GLN A 226 4.38 -0.35 46.74
CA GLN A 226 5.65 -0.68 47.39
C GLN A 226 6.23 0.47 48.24
N ALA A 227 5.79 1.69 48.01
CA ALA A 227 6.23 2.89 48.75
C ALA A 227 5.36 3.16 50.01
N ARG A 228 4.34 2.37 50.25
CA ARG A 228 3.48 2.38 51.47
C ARG A 228 3.82 1.25 52.39
#